data_cf425ce652369993213e0db65517eec4
#
_entry.id   cf425ce652369993213e0db65517eec4
#
_cell.length_a   1.000
_cell.length_b   1.000
_cell.length_c   1.000
_cell.angle_alpha   90.00
_cell.angle_beta   90.00
_cell.angle_gamma   90.00
#
_symmetry.space_group_name_H-M   'P 1'
#
loop_
_entity.id
_entity.type
_entity.pdbx_description
1 polymer ?
#
loop_
_entity_poly.entity_id
_entity_poly.type
_entity_poly.pdbx_seq_one_letter_code
_entity_poly.pdbx_strand_id
1 'polypeptide(L)' 'MNILIIHQNFPGQYKQLGLALVARGNRVLALTSNVKTSLQWQGVEVVP' A
#
# COMPACT_ATOMS: atom_id res chain seq x y z
N MET A 1 11.53 8.19 2.24
CA MET A 1 11.60 6.95 3.05
C MET A 1 10.84 5.84 2.35
N ASN A 2 11.30 4.62 2.47
CA ASN A 2 10.60 3.47 1.92
C ASN A 2 9.84 2.77 3.04
N ILE A 3 8.55 2.52 2.82
CA ILE A 3 7.67 1.96 3.85
C ILE A 3 7.00 0.71 3.30
N LEU A 4 7.02 -0.37 4.08
CA LEU A 4 6.37 -1.63 3.73
C LEU A 4 5.19 -1.86 4.66
N ILE A 5 4.01 -2.09 4.06
CA ILE A 5 2.81 -2.46 4.80
C ILE A 5 2.48 -3.91 4.47
N ILE A 6 2.30 -4.73 5.50
CA ILE A 6 1.89 -6.12 5.33
C ILE A 6 0.52 -6.29 5.96
N HIS A 7 -0.48 -6.56 5.11
CA HIS A 7 -1.87 -6.70 5.57
C HIS A 7 -2.64 -7.54 4.56
N GLN A 8 -3.42 -8.50 5.03
CA GLN A 8 -4.09 -9.43 4.13
C GLN A 8 -5.22 -8.81 3.31
N ASN A 9 -5.77 -7.67 3.71
CA ASN A 9 -6.88 -7.00 3.00
C ASN A 9 -6.57 -5.53 2.74
N PHE A 10 -5.38 -5.24 2.21
CA PHE A 10 -5.05 -3.85 1.86
C PHE A 10 -5.97 -3.34 0.72
N PRO A 11 -6.48 -2.11 0.75
CA PRO A 11 -6.12 -1.06 1.71
C PRO A 11 -6.79 -1.19 3.08
N GLY A 12 -7.95 -1.84 3.18
CA GLY A 12 -8.60 -2.07 4.45
C GLY A 12 -8.50 -0.88 5.39
N GLN A 13 -8.03 -1.13 6.61
CA GLN A 13 -7.89 -0.08 7.61
C GLN A 13 -6.67 0.83 7.36
N TYR A 14 -5.82 0.49 6.39
CA TYR A 14 -4.65 1.30 6.05
C TYR A 14 -4.90 2.31 4.94
N LYS A 15 -6.16 2.47 4.52
CA LYS A 15 -6.49 3.35 3.40
C LYS A 15 -5.99 4.78 3.63
N GLN A 16 -6.34 5.38 4.76
CA GLN A 16 -5.94 6.76 5.05
C GLN A 16 -4.45 6.87 5.35
N LEU A 17 -3.90 5.90 6.07
CA LEU A 17 -2.48 5.91 6.39
C LEU A 17 -1.63 5.81 5.13
N GLY A 18 -1.99 4.92 4.21
CA GLY A 18 -1.26 4.78 2.95
C GLY A 18 -1.25 6.07 2.15
N LEU A 19 -2.40 6.74 2.03
CA LEU A 19 -2.50 8.00 1.31
C LEU A 19 -1.67 9.09 1.97
N ALA A 20 -1.69 9.18 3.30
CA ALA A 20 -0.93 10.18 4.03
C ALA A 20 0.58 9.98 3.87
N LEU A 21 1.04 8.73 3.87
CA LEU A 21 2.45 8.42 3.69
C LEU A 21 2.94 8.79 2.30
N VAL A 22 2.14 8.50 1.27
CA VAL A 22 2.47 8.86 -0.11
C VAL A 22 2.51 10.38 -0.26
N ALA A 23 1.55 11.09 0.33
CA ALA A 23 1.47 12.54 0.25
C ALA A 23 2.69 13.23 0.86
N ARG A 24 3.38 12.57 1.79
CA ARG A 24 4.61 13.08 2.41
C ARG A 24 5.87 12.72 1.63
N GLY A 25 5.73 12.16 0.43
CA GLY A 25 6.86 11.83 -0.41
C GLY A 25 7.49 10.48 -0.12
N ASN A 26 6.83 9.62 0.64
CA ASN A 26 7.34 8.28 0.91
C ASN A 26 6.99 7.32 -0.22
N ARG A 27 7.87 6.35 -0.46
CA ARG A 27 7.57 5.24 -1.32
C ARG A 27 6.91 4.16 -0.47
N VAL A 28 5.68 3.79 -0.80
CA VAL A 28 4.90 2.84 -0.02
C VAL A 28 4.65 1.59 -0.84
N LEU A 29 5.02 0.44 -0.27
CA LEU A 29 4.80 -0.87 -0.86
C LEU A 29 3.89 -1.65 0.08
N ALA A 30 2.81 -2.19 -0.43
CA ALA A 30 1.88 -2.99 0.36
C ALA A 30 1.89 -4.44 -0.13
N LEU A 31 2.14 -5.36 0.79
CA LEU A 31 2.07 -6.80 0.54
C LEU A 31 0.75 -7.30 1.10
N THR A 32 -0.09 -7.87 0.23
CA THR A 32 -1.42 -8.30 0.63
C THR A 32 -1.84 -9.57 -0.11
N SER A 33 -2.69 -10.36 0.50
CA SER A 33 -3.18 -11.60 -0.10
C SER A 33 -4.50 -11.42 -0.87
N ASN A 34 -5.10 -10.22 -0.85
CA ASN A 34 -6.39 -10.01 -1.51
C ASN A 34 -6.28 -9.53 -2.95
N VAL A 35 -5.08 -9.47 -3.51
CA VAL A 35 -4.87 -9.18 -4.92
C VAL A 35 -4.15 -10.35 -5.56
N LYS A 36 -4.38 -10.55 -6.87
CA LYS A 36 -3.76 -11.66 -7.59
C LYS A 36 -2.53 -11.24 -8.37
N THR A 37 -2.45 -9.96 -8.74
CA THR A 37 -1.32 -9.41 -9.48
C THR A 37 -0.95 -8.06 -8.88
N SER A 38 0.28 -7.63 -9.14
CA SER A 38 0.73 -6.31 -8.69
C SER A 38 -0.12 -5.20 -9.33
N LEU A 39 -0.41 -4.17 -8.56
CA LEU A 39 -1.15 -3.03 -9.06
C LEU A 39 -0.74 -1.77 -8.31
N GLN A 40 -1.15 -0.62 -8.85
CA GLN A 40 -0.95 0.68 -8.19
C GLN A 40 -2.28 1.14 -7.60
N TRP A 41 -2.26 1.54 -6.33
CA TRP A 41 -3.44 2.06 -5.68
C TRP A 41 -3.09 3.41 -5.05
N GLN A 42 -3.58 4.51 -5.65
CA GLN A 42 -3.40 5.87 -5.11
C GLN A 42 -1.94 6.20 -4.79
N GLY A 43 -1.01 5.73 -5.63
CA GLY A 43 0.41 5.95 -5.39
C GLY A 43 1.09 4.89 -4.54
N VAL A 44 0.36 3.91 -4.05
CA VAL A 44 0.91 2.78 -3.30
C VAL A 44 1.08 1.60 -4.25
N GLU A 45 2.28 1.00 -4.23
CA GLU A 45 2.53 -0.22 -4.99
C GLU A 45 2.02 -1.42 -4.20
N VAL A 46 1.03 -2.12 -4.74
CA VAL A 46 0.39 -3.26 -4.05
C VAL A 46 0.83 -4.55 -4.73
N VAL A 47 1.37 -5.49 -3.94
CA VAL A 47 1.86 -6.78 -4.47
C VAL A 47 1.23 -7.94 -3.69
N PRO A 48 1.01 -9.08 -4.38
CA PRO A 48 0.43 -10.26 -3.73
C PRO A 48 1.39 -10.95 -2.79
#